data_e1478d2ad7b827216dc9f8f6bde6aed9
#
_entry.id   e1478d2ad7b827216dc9f8f6bde6aed9
#
_cell.length_a   1.000
_cell.length_b   1.000
_cell.length_c   1.000
_cell.angle_alpha   90.00
_cell.angle_beta   90.00
_cell.angle_gamma   90.00
#
_symmetry.space_group_name_H-M   'P 1'
#
loop_
_entity.id
_entity.type
_entity.pdbx_description
1 polymer ?
#
loop_
_entity_poly.entity_id
_entity_poly.type
_entity_poly.pdbx_seq_one_letter_code
_entity_poly.pdbx_strand_id
1 'polypeptide(L)'
;SGTVAWQDAKELGGTFGWPEDMTIVMLAGGVQSAPGVFNSAEDDAQAAENEITQHNIGEGDAIIAVAASGSTPYTLRAVERARDCGAFTVGICNNPDGRLLTAAECGIFLDSAPEVIAGSTRMGAGTAQKAAINILSSLVMNKLGRLFDNLMVGMRAENIKLRDRAIRITGHIACCDPVTAENALEHAQFDIRIAVLIAKGHESARAKEILAMFNGNLRTALEYKD
;
A
#
# COMPACT_ATOMS: atom_id res chain seq x y z
N SER A 1 14.97 -7.29 -0.84
CA SER A 1 13.94 -6.56 -1.58
C SER A 1 12.54 -7.06 -1.22
N GLY A 2 12.25 -8.34 -1.39
CA GLY A 2 10.94 -8.91 -1.12
C GLY A 2 10.44 -8.68 0.31
N THR A 3 11.29 -8.85 1.32
CA THR A 3 10.95 -8.59 2.73
C THR A 3 10.55 -7.13 2.97
N VAL A 4 11.18 -6.19 2.28
CA VAL A 4 10.87 -4.74 2.36
C VAL A 4 9.48 -4.47 1.78
N ALA A 5 9.16 -5.04 0.61
CA ALA A 5 7.85 -4.92 -0.01
C ALA A 5 6.74 -5.58 0.84
N TRP A 6 7.02 -6.76 1.39
CA TRP A 6 6.10 -7.45 2.29
C TRP A 6 5.79 -6.64 3.55
N GLN A 7 6.80 -5.99 4.14
CA GLN A 7 6.61 -5.16 5.32
C GLN A 7 5.67 -3.98 5.02
N ASP A 8 5.84 -3.28 3.90
CA ASP A 8 4.96 -2.19 3.50
C ASP A 8 3.51 -2.68 3.28
N ALA A 9 3.34 -3.79 2.57
CA ALA A 9 2.04 -4.40 2.33
C ALA A 9 1.30 -4.72 3.64
N LYS A 10 2.00 -5.22 4.66
CA LYS A 10 1.44 -5.48 6.01
C LYS A 10 0.98 -4.21 6.73
N GLU A 11 1.61 -3.08 6.48
CA GLU A 11 1.29 -1.80 7.13
C GLU A 11 0.05 -1.12 6.52
N LEU A 12 -0.38 -1.49 5.30
CA LEU A 12 -1.49 -0.85 4.58
C LEU A 12 -2.83 -0.98 5.32
N GLY A 13 -3.12 -2.16 5.88
CA GLY A 13 -4.36 -2.43 6.61
C GLY A 13 -4.52 -1.54 7.83
N GLY A 14 -3.51 -1.50 8.70
CA GLY A 14 -3.55 -0.71 9.94
C GLY A 14 -3.48 0.79 9.71
N THR A 15 -2.66 1.24 8.76
CA THR A 15 -2.43 2.66 8.50
C THR A 15 -3.53 3.31 7.68
N PHE A 16 -4.00 2.63 6.64
CA PHE A 16 -4.93 3.21 5.65
C PHE A 16 -6.29 2.52 5.61
N GLY A 17 -6.52 1.47 6.42
CA GLY A 17 -7.72 0.65 6.36
C GLY A 17 -7.88 -0.05 5.01
N TRP A 18 -6.75 -0.33 4.33
CA TRP A 18 -6.77 -1.04 3.06
C TRP A 18 -7.25 -2.48 3.27
N PRO A 19 -8.18 -2.99 2.46
CA PRO A 19 -8.66 -4.37 2.58
C PRO A 19 -7.53 -5.38 2.33
N GLU A 20 -7.44 -6.41 3.17
CA GLU A 20 -6.35 -7.40 3.08
C GLU A 20 -6.44 -8.26 1.81
N ASP A 21 -7.66 -8.53 1.33
CA ASP A 21 -7.95 -9.26 0.09
C ASP A 21 -7.58 -8.49 -1.19
N MET A 22 -7.32 -7.20 -1.06
CA MET A 22 -6.85 -6.33 -2.16
C MET A 22 -5.32 -6.26 -2.26
N THR A 23 -4.59 -7.08 -1.47
CA THR A 23 -3.12 -7.09 -1.48
C THR A 23 -2.59 -8.51 -1.51
N ILE A 24 -1.89 -8.85 -2.58
CA ILE A 24 -1.20 -10.13 -2.73
C ILE A 24 0.31 -9.88 -2.60
N VAL A 25 0.98 -10.66 -1.78
CA VAL A 25 2.44 -10.60 -1.64
C VAL A 25 3.05 -11.88 -2.17
N MET A 26 3.82 -11.73 -3.23
CA MET A 26 4.56 -12.83 -3.87
C MET A 26 6.03 -12.71 -3.48
N LEU A 27 6.57 -13.75 -2.87
CA LEU A 27 7.98 -13.84 -2.48
C LEU A 27 8.58 -15.13 -3.00
N ALA A 28 9.73 -15.04 -3.64
CA ALA A 28 10.49 -16.21 -4.04
C ALA A 28 10.68 -17.16 -2.85
N GLY A 29 10.18 -18.38 -2.95
CA GLY A 29 10.16 -19.37 -1.87
C GLY A 29 9.01 -19.22 -0.85
N GLY A 30 8.14 -18.23 -1.02
CA GLY A 30 6.96 -18.01 -0.18
C GLY A 30 7.22 -17.23 1.12
N VAL A 31 6.16 -16.64 1.68
CA VAL A 31 6.22 -15.80 2.89
C VAL A 31 6.62 -16.58 4.15
N GLN A 32 6.42 -17.90 4.17
CA GLN A 32 6.71 -18.78 5.31
C GLN A 32 8.05 -19.53 5.19
N SER A 33 8.87 -19.22 4.18
CA SER A 33 10.13 -19.92 3.95
C SER A 33 11.11 -19.71 5.11
N ALA A 34 11.74 -20.79 5.53
CA ALA A 34 12.78 -20.76 6.56
C ALA A 34 13.97 -19.90 6.11
N PRO A 35 14.66 -19.20 7.04
CA PRO A 35 15.87 -18.47 6.72
C PRO A 35 16.90 -19.38 6.00
N GLY A 36 17.37 -18.98 4.82
CA GLY A 36 18.38 -19.69 4.06
C GLY A 36 17.87 -20.50 2.83
N VAL A 37 16.56 -20.65 2.65
CA VAL A 37 15.97 -21.33 1.48
C VAL A 37 15.85 -20.39 0.27
N PHE A 38 16.10 -19.10 0.45
CA PHE A 38 15.81 -18.07 -0.55
C PHE A 38 16.65 -18.13 -1.83
N ASN A 39 17.87 -18.61 -1.77
CA ASN A 39 18.80 -18.46 -2.90
C ASN A 39 18.40 -19.24 -4.16
N SER A 40 17.85 -20.46 -4.03
CA SER A 40 17.42 -21.23 -5.20
C SER A 40 16.02 -20.84 -5.71
N ALA A 41 15.17 -20.31 -4.83
CA ALA A 41 13.82 -19.91 -5.20
C ALA A 41 13.80 -18.60 -6.02
N GLU A 42 14.81 -17.74 -5.87
CA GLU A 42 14.96 -16.53 -6.70
C GLU A 42 15.23 -16.85 -8.18
N ASP A 43 15.75 -18.05 -8.48
CA ASP A 43 16.01 -18.54 -9.84
C ASP A 43 14.80 -19.25 -10.47
N ASP A 44 13.74 -19.51 -9.68
CA ASP A 44 12.55 -20.24 -10.14
C ASP A 44 11.54 -19.30 -10.85
N ALA A 45 11.79 -19.06 -12.13
CA ALA A 45 10.89 -18.26 -12.96
C ALA A 45 9.50 -18.94 -13.14
N GLN A 46 9.44 -20.28 -13.13
CA GLN A 46 8.19 -21.00 -13.32
C GLN A 46 7.26 -20.85 -12.11
N ALA A 47 7.81 -20.81 -10.89
CA ALA A 47 7.03 -20.55 -9.70
C ALA A 47 6.32 -19.20 -9.79
N ALA A 48 7.02 -18.14 -10.24
CA ALA A 48 6.42 -16.81 -10.42
C ALA A 48 5.25 -16.82 -11.42
N GLU A 49 5.39 -17.50 -12.55
CA GLU A 49 4.32 -17.63 -13.55
C GLU A 49 3.09 -18.35 -12.99
N ASN A 50 3.33 -19.42 -12.23
CA ASN A 50 2.27 -20.18 -11.58
C ASN A 50 1.51 -19.34 -10.56
N GLU A 51 2.21 -18.52 -9.75
CA GLU A 51 1.59 -17.63 -8.77
C GLU A 51 0.75 -16.54 -9.44
N ILE A 52 1.22 -15.89 -10.51
CA ILE A 52 0.43 -14.94 -11.29
C ILE A 52 -0.87 -15.58 -11.80
N THR A 53 -0.78 -16.80 -12.31
CA THR A 53 -1.94 -17.54 -12.81
C THR A 53 -2.88 -17.95 -11.68
N GLN A 54 -2.36 -18.43 -10.55
CA GLN A 54 -3.15 -18.87 -9.39
C GLN A 54 -3.95 -17.74 -8.77
N HIS A 55 -3.37 -16.53 -8.72
CA HIS A 55 -4.02 -15.35 -8.19
C HIS A 55 -4.91 -14.62 -9.21
N ASN A 56 -5.01 -15.14 -10.45
CA ASN A 56 -5.80 -14.55 -11.54
C ASN A 56 -5.43 -13.08 -11.80
N ILE A 57 -4.14 -12.73 -11.70
CA ILE A 57 -3.66 -11.37 -11.95
C ILE A 57 -3.92 -10.99 -13.41
N GLY A 58 -4.50 -9.80 -13.64
CA GLY A 58 -4.88 -9.34 -14.96
C GLY A 58 -5.29 -7.88 -15.03
N GLU A 59 -6.16 -7.56 -15.98
CA GLU A 59 -6.66 -6.20 -16.18
C GLU A 59 -7.32 -5.65 -14.92
N GLY A 60 -6.92 -4.44 -14.52
CA GLY A 60 -7.38 -3.79 -13.27
C GLY A 60 -6.44 -4.01 -12.08
N ASP A 61 -5.48 -4.93 -12.18
CA ASP A 61 -4.45 -5.13 -11.16
C ASP A 61 -3.18 -4.33 -11.44
N ALA A 62 -2.39 -4.11 -10.38
CA ALA A 62 -1.07 -3.50 -10.47
C ALA A 62 -0.03 -4.34 -9.74
N ILE A 63 1.08 -4.66 -10.41
CA ILE A 63 2.24 -5.35 -9.83
C ILE A 63 3.33 -4.33 -9.50
N ILE A 64 3.81 -4.33 -8.26
CA ILE A 64 5.00 -3.59 -7.84
C ILE A 64 6.10 -4.61 -7.56
N ALA A 65 7.03 -4.72 -8.50
CA ALA A 65 8.13 -5.66 -8.43
C ALA A 65 9.42 -4.99 -7.94
N VAL A 66 10.09 -5.61 -6.98
CA VAL A 66 11.27 -5.01 -6.34
C VAL A 66 12.43 -6.02 -6.30
N ALA A 67 13.53 -5.68 -6.96
CA ALA A 67 14.76 -6.47 -6.92
C ALA A 67 15.97 -5.56 -7.04
N ALA A 68 16.88 -5.57 -6.06
CA ALA A 68 18.05 -4.67 -6.06
C ALA A 68 18.91 -4.82 -7.32
N SER A 69 19.16 -6.05 -7.77
CA SER A 69 19.88 -6.34 -9.02
C SER A 69 19.12 -5.95 -10.28
N GLY A 70 17.77 -5.95 -10.20
CA GLY A 70 16.90 -5.80 -11.35
C GLY A 70 16.95 -6.97 -12.33
N SER A 71 17.53 -8.13 -11.93
CA SER A 71 17.74 -9.27 -12.82
C SER A 71 17.33 -10.61 -12.23
N THR A 72 16.70 -10.63 -11.06
CA THR A 72 16.20 -11.84 -10.39
C THR A 72 15.16 -12.55 -11.28
N PRO A 73 15.39 -13.80 -11.70
CA PRO A 73 14.54 -14.52 -12.66
C PRO A 73 13.06 -14.61 -12.22
N TYR A 74 12.81 -14.96 -10.96
CA TYR A 74 11.47 -14.97 -10.38
C TYR A 74 10.76 -13.62 -10.56
N THR A 75 11.42 -12.51 -10.18
CA THR A 75 10.82 -11.16 -10.21
C THR A 75 10.58 -10.69 -11.65
N LEU A 76 11.52 -10.96 -12.56
CA LEU A 76 11.36 -10.64 -13.98
C LEU A 76 10.18 -11.39 -14.60
N ARG A 77 10.10 -12.71 -14.34
CA ARG A 77 9.02 -13.52 -14.90
C ARG A 77 7.65 -13.13 -14.35
N ALA A 78 7.56 -12.75 -13.07
CA ALA A 78 6.33 -12.22 -12.49
C ALA A 78 5.84 -10.97 -13.26
N VAL A 79 6.73 -10.02 -13.53
CA VAL A 79 6.41 -8.78 -14.27
C VAL A 79 6.01 -9.09 -15.70
N GLU A 80 6.80 -9.89 -16.43
CA GLU A 80 6.52 -10.26 -17.82
C GLU A 80 5.13 -10.94 -17.92
N ARG A 81 4.88 -11.93 -17.07
CA ARG A 81 3.61 -12.65 -17.08
C ARG A 81 2.41 -11.78 -16.70
N ALA A 82 2.54 -10.94 -15.68
CA ALA A 82 1.49 -10.03 -15.28
C ALA A 82 1.14 -9.03 -16.41
N ARG A 83 2.15 -8.51 -17.08
CA ARG A 83 1.97 -7.62 -18.24
C ARG A 83 1.25 -8.33 -19.40
N ASP A 84 1.63 -9.58 -19.70
CA ASP A 84 0.95 -10.40 -20.71
C ASP A 84 -0.53 -10.63 -20.36
N CYS A 85 -0.88 -10.63 -19.08
CA CYS A 85 -2.25 -10.73 -18.58
C CYS A 85 -3.00 -9.38 -18.52
N GLY A 86 -2.35 -8.27 -18.87
CA GLY A 86 -2.95 -6.93 -18.89
C GLY A 86 -2.85 -6.15 -17.57
N ALA A 87 -2.11 -6.64 -16.58
CA ALA A 87 -1.88 -5.90 -15.34
C ALA A 87 -0.88 -4.75 -15.56
N PHE A 88 -1.06 -3.62 -14.87
CA PHE A 88 -0.08 -2.54 -14.86
C PHE A 88 1.15 -2.94 -14.06
N THR A 89 2.35 -2.65 -14.55
CA THR A 89 3.58 -3.14 -13.94
C THR A 89 4.56 -2.02 -13.59
N VAL A 90 5.05 -2.05 -12.34
CA VAL A 90 6.09 -1.15 -11.81
C VAL A 90 7.29 -2.00 -11.42
N GLY A 91 8.48 -1.66 -11.93
CA GLY A 91 9.73 -2.32 -11.60
C GLY A 91 10.67 -1.39 -10.85
N ILE A 92 11.10 -1.77 -9.64
CA ILE A 92 12.00 -0.97 -8.81
C ILE A 92 13.32 -1.72 -8.62
N CYS A 93 14.45 -1.10 -9.00
CA CYS A 93 15.76 -1.70 -8.76
C CYS A 93 16.84 -0.65 -8.47
N ASN A 94 18.02 -1.12 -8.01
CA ASN A 94 19.17 -0.28 -7.66
C ASN A 94 20.35 -0.46 -8.63
N ASN A 95 20.12 -1.13 -9.74
CA ASN A 95 21.09 -1.31 -10.82
C ASN A 95 20.60 -0.56 -12.06
N PRO A 96 21.37 0.41 -12.63
CA PRO A 96 20.98 1.14 -13.82
C PRO A 96 20.80 0.23 -15.06
N ASP A 97 21.51 -0.91 -15.09
CA ASP A 97 21.43 -1.91 -16.16
C ASP A 97 20.43 -3.04 -15.84
N GLY A 98 19.64 -2.89 -14.78
CA GLY A 98 18.65 -3.90 -14.35
C GLY A 98 17.54 -4.09 -15.38
N ARG A 99 17.38 -5.32 -15.89
CA ARG A 99 16.33 -5.70 -16.88
C ARG A 99 14.92 -5.33 -16.41
N LEU A 100 14.69 -5.28 -15.11
CA LEU A 100 13.40 -4.93 -14.52
C LEU A 100 12.93 -3.52 -14.93
N LEU A 101 13.86 -2.59 -15.20
CA LEU A 101 13.53 -1.22 -15.64
C LEU A 101 12.85 -1.17 -17.01
N THR A 102 13.17 -2.12 -17.89
CA THR A 102 12.61 -2.19 -19.24
C THR A 102 11.52 -3.25 -19.39
N ALA A 103 11.50 -4.25 -18.53
CA ALA A 103 10.47 -5.28 -18.50
C ALA A 103 9.12 -4.72 -18.00
N ALA A 104 9.14 -3.84 -17.00
CA ALA A 104 7.96 -3.17 -16.48
C ALA A 104 7.54 -1.98 -17.35
N GLU A 105 6.26 -1.60 -17.30
CA GLU A 105 5.76 -0.38 -17.96
C GLU A 105 6.31 0.88 -17.32
N CYS A 106 6.50 0.85 -15.98
CA CYS A 106 7.12 1.92 -15.23
C CYS A 106 8.36 1.40 -14.51
N GLY A 107 9.55 1.67 -15.05
CA GLY A 107 10.82 1.33 -14.43
C GLY A 107 11.32 2.46 -13.53
N ILE A 108 11.66 2.14 -12.28
CA ILE A 108 12.19 3.09 -11.28
C ILE A 108 13.59 2.65 -10.86
N PHE A 109 14.59 3.43 -11.26
CA PHE A 109 15.96 3.26 -10.80
C PHE A 109 16.17 4.05 -9.52
N LEU A 110 16.69 3.38 -8.49
CA LEU A 110 17.06 3.99 -7.21
C LEU A 110 18.58 3.99 -7.09
N ASP A 111 19.19 5.14 -7.32
CA ASP A 111 20.64 5.32 -7.11
C ASP A 111 20.94 5.34 -5.62
N SER A 112 21.44 4.25 -5.10
CA SER A 112 21.73 4.06 -3.66
C SER A 112 23.22 4.07 -3.34
N ALA A 113 24.07 4.39 -4.30
CA ALA A 113 25.53 4.29 -4.23
C ALA A 113 26.03 2.85 -3.93
N PRO A 114 27.34 2.59 -3.98
CA PRO A 114 27.90 1.29 -3.63
C PRO A 114 27.62 0.91 -2.17
N GLU A 115 27.35 -0.37 -1.95
CA GLU A 115 27.16 -0.90 -0.60
C GLU A 115 28.47 -0.92 0.21
N VAL A 116 28.38 -0.67 1.51
CA VAL A 116 29.51 -0.75 2.43
C VAL A 116 30.10 -2.16 2.46
N ILE A 117 29.23 -3.17 2.36
CA ILE A 117 29.62 -4.58 2.20
C ILE A 117 29.33 -4.96 0.75
N ALA A 118 30.37 -5.14 -0.05
CA ALA A 118 30.25 -5.45 -1.46
C ALA A 118 29.32 -6.67 -1.71
N GLY A 119 28.34 -6.49 -2.57
CA GLY A 119 27.35 -7.51 -2.92
C GLY A 119 26.19 -7.68 -1.93
N SER A 120 26.19 -6.99 -0.79
CA SER A 120 25.11 -7.08 0.20
C SER A 120 24.16 -5.88 0.10
N THR A 121 23.02 -6.05 -0.54
CA THR A 121 22.03 -4.98 -0.85
C THR A 121 21.12 -4.60 0.32
N ARG A 122 21.48 -5.01 1.55
CA ARG A 122 20.62 -4.83 2.73
C ARG A 122 20.60 -3.40 3.30
N MET A 123 21.62 -2.59 3.03
CA MET A 123 21.78 -1.25 3.61
C MET A 123 21.35 -0.16 2.62
N GLY A 124 22.19 0.26 1.70
CA GLY A 124 21.92 1.35 0.77
C GLY A 124 20.70 1.06 -0.10
N ALA A 125 20.74 -0.04 -0.84
CA ALA A 125 19.63 -0.46 -1.71
C ALA A 125 18.35 -0.74 -0.92
N GLY A 126 18.43 -1.53 0.16
CA GLY A 126 17.26 -1.86 0.98
C GLY A 126 16.61 -0.63 1.60
N THR A 127 17.39 0.34 2.07
CA THR A 127 16.86 1.61 2.62
C THR A 127 16.19 2.46 1.54
N ALA A 128 16.81 2.57 0.37
CA ALA A 128 16.24 3.31 -0.76
C ALA A 128 14.92 2.67 -1.23
N GLN A 129 14.88 1.33 -1.33
CA GLN A 129 13.65 0.59 -1.65
C GLN A 129 12.55 0.82 -0.62
N LYS A 130 12.88 0.73 0.69
CA LYS A 130 11.92 1.01 1.76
C LYS A 130 11.32 2.41 1.61
N ALA A 131 12.16 3.42 1.41
CA ALA A 131 11.70 4.80 1.23
C ALA A 131 10.81 4.93 -0.02
N ALA A 132 11.23 4.37 -1.15
CA ALA A 132 10.49 4.45 -2.42
C ALA A 132 9.10 3.78 -2.33
N ILE A 133 9.03 2.57 -1.74
CA ILE A 133 7.78 1.84 -1.58
C ILE A 133 6.84 2.58 -0.63
N ASN A 134 7.33 3.08 0.52
CA ASN A 134 6.51 3.86 1.44
C ASN A 134 6.00 5.17 0.83
N ILE A 135 6.80 5.84 0.01
CA ILE A 135 6.36 7.04 -0.73
C ILE A 135 5.27 6.65 -1.73
N LEU A 136 5.48 5.59 -2.51
CA LEU A 136 4.53 5.12 -3.50
C LEU A 136 3.18 4.75 -2.85
N SER A 137 3.20 3.89 -1.82
CA SER A 137 2.00 3.47 -1.11
C SER A 137 1.27 4.67 -0.48
N SER A 138 2.00 5.59 0.16
CA SER A 138 1.40 6.79 0.75
C SER A 138 0.74 7.69 -0.30
N LEU A 139 1.38 7.90 -1.45
CA LEU A 139 0.82 8.69 -2.54
C LEU A 139 -0.42 8.04 -3.16
N VAL A 140 -0.39 6.71 -3.35
CA VAL A 140 -1.55 5.95 -3.84
C VAL A 140 -2.71 6.06 -2.84
N MET A 141 -2.45 5.84 -1.56
CA MET A 141 -3.48 5.93 -0.51
C MET A 141 -4.03 7.35 -0.34
N ASN A 142 -3.21 8.38 -0.55
CA ASN A 142 -3.69 9.75 -0.61
C ASN A 142 -4.65 9.97 -1.79
N LYS A 143 -4.29 9.50 -2.99
CA LYS A 143 -5.16 9.60 -4.18
C LYS A 143 -6.47 8.81 -4.00
N LEU A 144 -6.44 7.71 -3.28
CA LEU A 144 -7.62 6.90 -2.95
C LEU A 144 -8.45 7.47 -1.78
N GLY A 145 -8.14 8.68 -1.30
CA GLY A 145 -8.91 9.35 -0.25
C GLY A 145 -8.74 8.74 1.15
N ARG A 146 -7.69 7.94 1.38
CA ARG A 146 -7.40 7.34 2.68
C ARG A 146 -6.66 8.29 3.63
N LEU A 147 -6.23 9.45 3.13
CA LEU A 147 -5.62 10.53 3.88
C LEU A 147 -6.42 11.82 3.73
N PHE A 148 -6.37 12.65 4.76
CA PHE A 148 -6.86 14.03 4.74
C PHE A 148 -5.73 14.93 5.26
N ASP A 149 -5.14 15.74 4.39
CA ASP A 149 -3.85 16.39 4.61
C ASP A 149 -2.79 15.35 5.04
N ASN A 150 -2.24 15.47 6.23
CA ASN A 150 -1.31 14.50 6.82
C ASN A 150 -1.98 13.54 7.83
N LEU A 151 -3.32 13.48 7.86
CA LEU A 151 -4.08 12.70 8.82
C LEU A 151 -4.57 11.38 8.23
N MET A 152 -4.37 10.28 8.95
CA MET A 152 -4.77 8.93 8.54
C MET A 152 -6.27 8.73 8.82
N VAL A 153 -7.14 9.20 7.91
CA VAL A 153 -8.60 9.07 8.06
C VAL A 153 -9.12 7.68 7.73
N GLY A 154 -8.30 6.85 7.08
CA GLY A 154 -8.63 5.45 6.79
C GLY A 154 -8.16 4.46 7.87
N MET A 155 -7.46 4.87 8.93
CA MET A 155 -6.90 3.98 9.93
C MET A 155 -7.97 3.16 10.67
N ARG A 156 -7.59 1.94 11.10
CA ARG A 156 -8.42 1.10 11.97
C ARG A 156 -8.12 1.41 13.45
N ALA A 157 -9.15 1.75 14.22
CA ALA A 157 -9.02 2.10 15.65
C ALA A 157 -9.10 0.84 16.56
N GLU A 158 -8.15 -0.08 16.43
CA GLU A 158 -8.16 -1.40 17.05
C GLU A 158 -7.71 -1.44 18.51
N ASN A 159 -7.11 -0.38 19.02
CA ASN A 159 -6.66 -0.28 20.40
C ASN A 159 -6.93 1.12 20.99
N ILE A 160 -6.78 1.26 22.31
CA ILE A 160 -7.05 2.51 23.04
C ILE A 160 -6.30 3.69 22.43
N LYS A 161 -5.00 3.55 22.18
CA LYS A 161 -4.18 4.62 21.58
C LYS A 161 -4.68 5.06 20.21
N LEU A 162 -5.16 4.12 19.39
CA LEU A 162 -5.70 4.40 18.06
C LEU A 162 -7.10 5.03 18.15
N ARG A 163 -7.91 4.65 19.16
CA ARG A 163 -9.20 5.30 19.43
C ARG A 163 -9.01 6.75 19.86
N ASP A 164 -8.10 7.05 20.78
CA ASP A 164 -7.76 8.41 21.16
C ASP A 164 -7.27 9.26 19.97
N ARG A 165 -6.52 8.61 19.06
CA ARG A 165 -6.09 9.26 17.82
C ARG A 165 -7.28 9.56 16.91
N ALA A 166 -8.21 8.61 16.75
CA ALA A 166 -9.41 8.80 15.94
C ALA A 166 -10.25 9.96 16.47
N ILE A 167 -10.46 10.07 17.79
CA ILE A 167 -11.17 11.19 18.42
C ILE A 167 -10.50 12.53 18.08
N ARG A 168 -9.18 12.61 18.22
CA ARG A 168 -8.42 13.83 17.88
C ARG A 168 -8.51 14.21 16.42
N ILE A 169 -8.40 13.23 15.50
CA ILE A 169 -8.51 13.46 14.06
C ILE A 169 -9.92 13.93 13.70
N THR A 170 -10.95 13.25 14.20
CA THR A 170 -12.36 13.64 13.97
C THR A 170 -12.63 15.05 14.50
N GLY A 171 -12.26 15.35 15.75
CA GLY A 171 -12.43 16.68 16.34
C GLY A 171 -11.70 17.77 15.57
N HIS A 172 -10.48 17.50 15.10
CA HIS A 172 -9.70 18.44 14.31
C HIS A 172 -10.38 18.78 12.97
N ILE A 173 -10.77 17.75 12.19
CA ILE A 173 -11.36 17.93 10.85
C ILE A 173 -12.77 18.53 10.95
N ALA A 174 -13.58 18.03 11.89
CA ALA A 174 -14.95 18.51 12.09
C ALA A 174 -15.01 19.86 12.82
N CYS A 175 -13.92 20.32 13.45
CA CYS A 175 -13.86 21.50 14.33
C CYS A 175 -14.86 21.39 15.50
N CYS A 176 -14.92 20.22 16.17
CA CYS A 176 -15.80 19.96 17.31
C CYS A 176 -15.02 19.50 18.55
N ASP A 177 -15.68 19.52 19.71
CA ASP A 177 -15.12 19.06 20.98
C ASP A 177 -14.94 17.53 21.00
N PRO A 178 -14.09 17.00 21.91
CA PRO A 178 -13.79 15.57 21.99
C PRO A 178 -15.01 14.68 22.24
N VAL A 179 -16.00 15.15 23.00
CA VAL A 179 -17.22 14.38 23.33
C VAL A 179 -18.08 14.22 22.08
N THR A 180 -18.25 15.28 21.33
CA THR A 180 -18.94 15.26 20.03
C THR A 180 -18.24 14.35 19.04
N ALA A 181 -16.90 14.40 18.97
CA ALA A 181 -16.10 13.54 18.11
C ALA A 181 -16.24 12.05 18.49
N GLU A 182 -16.20 11.73 19.78
CA GLU A 182 -16.34 10.36 20.28
C GLU A 182 -17.73 9.79 19.97
N ASN A 183 -18.79 10.54 20.26
CA ASN A 183 -20.16 10.14 19.92
C ASN A 183 -20.34 9.90 18.41
N ALA A 184 -19.78 10.77 17.57
CA ALA A 184 -19.82 10.60 16.13
C ALA A 184 -19.08 9.33 15.67
N LEU A 185 -17.93 9.01 16.29
CA LEU A 185 -17.16 7.79 16.00
C LEU A 185 -17.93 6.52 16.40
N GLU A 186 -18.62 6.52 17.54
CA GLU A 186 -19.46 5.40 17.94
C GLU A 186 -20.57 5.14 16.92
N HIS A 187 -21.28 6.17 16.46
CA HIS A 187 -22.31 6.07 15.42
C HIS A 187 -21.73 5.65 14.06
N ALA A 188 -20.46 5.98 13.80
CA ALA A 188 -19.74 5.63 12.58
C ALA A 188 -19.04 4.26 12.65
N GLN A 189 -19.18 3.51 13.74
CA GLN A 189 -18.41 2.27 13.97
C GLN A 189 -16.89 2.48 13.82
N PHE A 190 -16.40 3.61 14.31
CA PHE A 190 -15.02 4.07 14.24
C PHE A 190 -14.45 4.32 12.83
N ASP A 191 -15.28 4.45 11.79
CA ASP A 191 -14.83 5.05 10.53
C ASP A 191 -14.74 6.57 10.69
N ILE A 192 -13.51 7.10 10.70
CA ILE A 192 -13.23 8.54 10.92
C ILE A 192 -13.91 9.39 9.85
N ARG A 193 -13.95 8.94 8.61
CA ARG A 193 -14.53 9.69 7.48
C ARG A 193 -16.02 9.88 7.66
N ILE A 194 -16.72 8.82 8.04
CA ILE A 194 -18.16 8.86 8.35
C ILE A 194 -18.40 9.70 9.61
N ALA A 195 -17.56 9.51 10.65
CA ALA A 195 -17.68 10.27 11.91
C ALA A 195 -17.53 11.79 11.70
N VAL A 196 -16.61 12.21 10.85
CA VAL A 196 -16.45 13.63 10.50
C VAL A 196 -17.72 14.19 9.86
N LEU A 197 -18.34 13.48 8.94
CA LEU A 197 -19.61 13.91 8.31
C LEU A 197 -20.75 13.95 9.32
N ILE A 198 -20.85 12.96 10.23
CA ILE A 198 -21.83 12.97 11.32
C ILE A 198 -21.60 14.17 12.25
N ALA A 199 -20.37 14.43 12.66
CA ALA A 199 -20.03 15.60 13.49
C ALA A 199 -20.31 16.94 12.79
N LYS A 200 -20.36 16.96 11.45
CA LYS A 200 -20.79 18.12 10.64
C LYS A 200 -22.32 18.24 10.50
N GLY A 201 -23.10 17.34 11.08
CA GLY A 201 -24.56 17.41 11.15
C GLY A 201 -25.32 16.48 10.20
N HIS A 202 -24.64 15.60 9.46
CA HIS A 202 -25.34 14.60 8.66
C HIS A 202 -25.80 13.42 9.51
N GLU A 203 -26.94 12.84 9.18
CA GLU A 203 -27.35 11.55 9.75
C GLU A 203 -26.41 10.41 9.27
N SER A 204 -26.25 9.37 10.08
CA SER A 204 -25.31 8.27 9.80
C SER A 204 -25.54 7.59 8.44
N ALA A 205 -26.80 7.39 8.03
CA ALA A 205 -27.13 6.83 6.73
C ALA A 205 -26.68 7.78 5.60
N ARG A 206 -27.01 9.07 5.72
CA ARG A 206 -26.65 10.09 4.74
C ARG A 206 -25.14 10.30 4.65
N ALA A 207 -24.42 10.28 5.76
CA ALA A 207 -22.96 10.37 5.79
C ALA A 207 -22.29 9.23 4.99
N LYS A 208 -22.81 8.00 5.12
CA LYS A 208 -22.35 6.84 4.33
C LYS A 208 -22.62 7.02 2.84
N GLU A 209 -23.80 7.48 2.47
CA GLU A 209 -24.17 7.74 1.07
C GLU A 209 -23.26 8.80 0.46
N ILE A 210 -23.07 9.95 1.14
CA ILE A 210 -22.19 11.02 0.68
C ILE A 210 -20.77 10.50 0.47
N LEU A 211 -20.21 9.79 1.46
CA LEU A 211 -18.86 9.23 1.34
C LEU A 211 -18.74 8.26 0.17
N ALA A 212 -19.76 7.42 -0.06
CA ALA A 212 -19.77 6.47 -1.17
C ALA A 212 -19.85 7.16 -2.55
N MET A 213 -20.62 8.24 -2.67
CA MET A 213 -20.69 9.05 -3.92
C MET A 213 -19.32 9.56 -4.37
N PHE A 214 -18.40 9.78 -3.44
CA PHE A 214 -17.05 10.26 -3.71
C PHE A 214 -15.97 9.19 -3.53
N ASN A 215 -16.33 7.91 -3.67
CA ASN A 215 -15.41 6.77 -3.57
C ASN A 215 -14.56 6.77 -2.27
N GLY A 216 -15.14 7.22 -1.17
CA GLY A 216 -14.47 7.27 0.14
C GLY A 216 -13.53 8.45 0.34
N ASN A 217 -13.48 9.42 -0.57
CA ASN A 217 -12.67 10.63 -0.45
C ASN A 217 -13.37 11.66 0.44
N LEU A 218 -12.87 11.80 1.67
CA LEU A 218 -13.47 12.70 2.66
C LEU A 218 -13.39 14.18 2.24
N ARG A 219 -12.35 14.61 1.55
CA ARG A 219 -12.18 16.01 1.13
C ARG A 219 -13.30 16.42 0.18
N THR A 220 -13.51 15.66 -0.86
CA THR A 220 -14.58 15.93 -1.83
C THR A 220 -15.97 15.76 -1.22
N ALA A 221 -16.11 14.80 -0.28
CA ALA A 221 -17.36 14.62 0.46
C ALA A 221 -17.71 15.83 1.35
N LEU A 222 -16.73 16.51 1.94
CA LEU A 222 -16.94 17.72 2.75
C LEU A 222 -17.25 18.98 1.93
N GLU A 223 -16.88 19.01 0.65
CA GLU A 223 -17.19 20.10 -0.27
C GLU A 223 -18.61 19.98 -0.87
N TYR A 224 -19.20 18.78 -0.75
CA TYR A 224 -20.56 18.54 -1.24
C TYR A 224 -21.59 19.34 -0.44
N LYS A 225 -22.49 19.99 -1.17
CA LYS A 225 -23.64 20.73 -0.61
C LYS A 225 -24.91 20.03 -1.11
N ASP A 226 -25.77 19.62 -0.18
CA ASP A 226 -27.10 19.09 -0.51
C ASP A 226 -27.95 20.12 -1.26
#